data_4889ea37a2d886db0e40c3cf0ceddf0b
#
_entry.id   4889ea37a2d886db0e40c3cf0ceddf0b
#
_cell.length_a   1.000
_cell.length_b   1.000
_cell.length_c   1.000
_cell.angle_alpha   90.00
_cell.angle_beta   90.00
_cell.angle_gamma   90.00
#
_symmetry.space_group_name_H-M   'P 1'
#
loop_
_entity.id
_entity.type
_entity.pdbx_description
1 polymer ?
#
loop_
_entity_poly.entity_id
_entity_poly.type
_entity_poly.pdbx_seq_one_letter_code
_entity_poly.pdbx_strand_id
1 'polypeptide(L)'
;MTRFQPLHVQTDDQWQAFCTSPQLPPLDPKAAAAHQADAHWLLLDSRQTVVARCSLWWRQTPAYPGHRPGLIGHYAAVDDDAATQLLQLSCAQLAAYNCTIAIGPIDGNTWRRYRLVVERDDIPPFFLEPNNPADWPDHFLAGDFTVLSNYVSTITDNLTGLSTRLERVAHRAANQGVTIRSLNLDDLDADLHRIYRVSTVAFARNFLYVPIEESEFVAMYRPLRSHLQPELILIAEQAGQPVGFIFALPDLAQAQRGQPVDTVIVKTVAVCPTHQIGGLGSLLVARCQEIAHSLGYSRAIHALMHESNDSRTISRRYRSRVIRRYALFGKHL
;
A
#
# COMPACT_ATOMS: atom_id res chain seq x y z
N MET A 1 -25.72 24.05 15.23
CA MET A 1 -25.85 22.82 16.03
C MET A 1 -25.19 21.70 15.26
N THR A 2 -24.27 20.96 15.86
CA THR A 2 -23.64 19.79 15.24
C THR A 2 -24.68 18.71 15.01
N ARG A 3 -24.79 18.23 13.77
CA ARG A 3 -25.79 17.21 13.35
C ARG A 3 -25.53 15.87 14.00
N PHE A 4 -24.26 15.56 14.31
CA PHE A 4 -23.81 14.29 14.86
C PHE A 4 -23.11 14.48 16.20
N GLN A 5 -23.24 13.50 17.08
CA GLN A 5 -22.58 13.47 18.39
C GLN A 5 -21.22 12.77 18.27
N PRO A 6 -20.10 13.44 18.61
CA PRO A 6 -18.79 12.77 18.66
C PRO A 6 -18.68 11.89 19.91
N LEU A 7 -18.10 10.70 19.73
CA LEU A 7 -17.85 9.74 20.80
C LEU A 7 -16.39 9.26 20.72
N HIS A 8 -15.63 9.50 21.78
CA HIS A 8 -14.29 8.93 21.95
C HIS A 8 -14.41 7.48 22.41
N VAL A 9 -13.81 6.55 21.68
CA VAL A 9 -13.87 5.11 21.97
C VAL A 9 -13.02 4.79 23.19
N GLN A 10 -13.63 4.26 24.26
CA GLN A 10 -12.96 3.95 25.53
C GLN A 10 -13.35 2.60 26.13
N THR A 11 -14.42 1.96 25.60
CA THR A 11 -14.93 0.68 26.10
C THR A 11 -14.92 -0.39 25.00
N ASP A 12 -14.97 -1.66 25.40
CA ASP A 12 -15.02 -2.79 24.46
C ASP A 12 -16.25 -2.75 23.54
N ASP A 13 -17.42 -2.36 24.06
CA ASP A 13 -18.63 -2.20 23.23
C ASP A 13 -18.48 -1.11 22.17
N GLN A 14 -17.87 0.03 22.55
CA GLN A 14 -17.56 1.10 21.61
C GLN A 14 -16.50 0.68 20.58
N TRP A 15 -15.51 -0.11 21.01
CA TRP A 15 -14.52 -0.68 20.09
C TRP A 15 -15.16 -1.66 19.10
N GLN A 16 -16.06 -2.51 19.58
CA GLN A 16 -16.83 -3.39 18.69
C GLN A 16 -17.66 -2.58 17.69
N ALA A 17 -18.37 -1.54 18.16
CA ALA A 17 -19.12 -0.63 17.27
C ALA A 17 -18.22 0.08 16.26
N PHE A 18 -17.01 0.49 16.68
CA PHE A 18 -16.01 1.08 15.80
C PHE A 18 -15.61 0.14 14.66
N CYS A 19 -15.41 -1.14 14.94
CA CYS A 19 -14.93 -2.10 13.95
C CYS A 19 -16.04 -2.67 13.06
N THR A 20 -17.26 -2.87 13.60
CA THR A 20 -18.29 -3.69 12.94
C THR A 20 -19.63 -2.97 12.71
N SER A 21 -19.64 -1.62 12.73
CA SER A 21 -20.86 -0.87 12.39
C SER A 21 -21.41 -1.29 11.01
N PRO A 22 -22.71 -1.61 10.90
CA PRO A 22 -23.29 -2.12 9.64
C PRO A 22 -23.33 -1.11 8.51
N GLN A 23 -23.24 0.20 8.80
CA GLN A 23 -23.25 1.25 7.78
C GLN A 23 -21.86 1.57 7.22
N LEU A 24 -20.79 1.07 7.84
CA LEU A 24 -19.41 1.35 7.45
C LEU A 24 -18.70 0.07 7.03
N PRO A 25 -17.72 0.13 6.13
CA PRO A 25 -16.89 -1.02 5.79
C PRO A 25 -16.27 -1.64 7.07
N PRO A 26 -16.34 -2.96 7.29
CA PRO A 26 -15.83 -3.56 8.51
C PRO A 26 -14.31 -3.46 8.61
N LEU A 27 -13.79 -3.44 9.84
CA LEU A 27 -12.38 -3.59 10.17
C LEU A 27 -12.18 -4.91 10.90
N ASP A 28 -11.03 -5.54 10.69
CA ASP A 28 -10.58 -6.61 11.59
C ASP A 28 -10.17 -5.99 12.94
N PRO A 29 -10.84 -6.31 14.05
CA PRO A 29 -10.56 -5.68 15.34
C PRO A 29 -9.12 -5.93 15.85
N LYS A 30 -8.56 -7.12 15.55
CA LYS A 30 -7.20 -7.47 15.97
C LYS A 30 -6.16 -6.69 15.16
N ALA A 31 -6.34 -6.63 13.84
CA ALA A 31 -5.47 -5.84 12.98
C ALA A 31 -5.54 -4.35 13.32
N ALA A 32 -6.75 -3.80 13.51
CA ALA A 32 -6.93 -2.39 13.85
C ALA A 32 -6.31 -2.04 15.22
N ALA A 33 -6.43 -2.90 16.23
CA ALA A 33 -5.79 -2.72 17.53
C ALA A 33 -4.26 -2.76 17.43
N ALA A 34 -3.69 -3.67 16.62
CA ALA A 34 -2.25 -3.76 16.38
C ALA A 34 -1.67 -2.51 15.70
N HIS A 35 -2.49 -1.65 15.11
CA HIS A 35 -2.04 -0.39 14.52
C HIS A 35 -1.70 0.70 15.53
N GLN A 36 -2.02 0.50 16.83
CA GLN A 36 -1.60 1.36 17.95
C GLN A 36 -1.93 2.84 17.75
N ALA A 37 -3.17 3.16 17.35
CA ALA A 37 -3.62 4.54 17.26
C ALA A 37 -3.67 5.20 18.63
N ASP A 38 -3.43 6.50 18.68
CA ASP A 38 -3.49 7.30 19.92
C ASP A 38 -4.92 7.58 20.37
N ALA A 39 -5.87 7.63 19.42
CA ALA A 39 -7.30 7.77 19.70
C ALA A 39 -8.16 7.19 18.58
N HIS A 40 -9.38 6.79 18.94
CA HIS A 40 -10.43 6.35 18.03
C HIS A 40 -11.69 7.18 18.25
N TRP A 41 -12.32 7.65 17.17
CA TRP A 41 -13.50 8.49 17.22
C TRP A 41 -14.62 7.91 16.37
N LEU A 42 -15.84 8.03 16.89
CA LEU A 42 -17.10 7.76 16.20
C LEU A 42 -17.92 9.04 16.10
N LEU A 43 -18.72 9.15 15.05
CA LEU A 43 -19.86 10.05 15.02
C LEU A 43 -21.15 9.26 15.04
N LEU A 44 -22.08 9.67 15.91
CA LEU A 44 -23.38 9.06 16.10
C LEU A 44 -24.48 10.02 15.59
N ASP A 45 -25.46 9.47 14.90
CA ASP A 45 -26.69 10.21 14.53
C ASP A 45 -27.66 10.34 15.73
N SER A 46 -28.82 10.96 15.51
CA SER A 46 -29.86 11.12 16.52
C SER A 46 -30.48 9.81 17.01
N ARG A 47 -30.26 8.69 16.27
CA ARG A 47 -30.70 7.33 16.63
C ARG A 47 -29.58 6.52 17.29
N GLN A 48 -28.46 7.17 17.64
CA GLN A 48 -27.27 6.51 18.18
C GLN A 48 -26.62 5.51 17.21
N THR A 49 -26.82 5.69 15.92
CA THR A 49 -26.19 4.86 14.88
C THR A 49 -24.84 5.46 14.49
N VAL A 50 -23.82 4.62 14.34
CA VAL A 50 -22.49 5.06 13.89
C VAL A 50 -22.54 5.43 12.41
N VAL A 51 -22.26 6.69 12.09
CA VAL A 51 -22.28 7.25 10.72
C VAL A 51 -20.89 7.59 10.20
N ALA A 52 -19.91 7.73 11.08
CA ALA A 52 -18.52 7.90 10.66
C ALA A 52 -17.56 7.44 11.76
N ARG A 53 -16.33 7.12 11.36
CA ARG A 53 -15.25 6.75 12.26
C ARG A 53 -13.89 7.17 11.72
N CYS A 54 -12.93 7.37 12.63
CA CYS A 54 -11.51 7.47 12.32
C CYS A 54 -10.65 7.10 13.51
N SER A 55 -9.39 6.78 13.24
CA SER A 55 -8.31 6.70 14.21
C SER A 55 -7.30 7.80 13.96
N LEU A 56 -6.66 8.27 15.03
CA LEU A 56 -5.67 9.35 14.97
C LEU A 56 -4.33 8.86 15.55
N TRP A 57 -3.23 9.33 14.94
CA TRP A 57 -1.86 9.12 15.42
C TRP A 57 -1.14 10.46 15.48
N TRP A 58 -0.47 10.75 16.59
CA TRP A 58 0.36 11.96 16.80
C TRP A 58 1.65 11.71 17.55
N ARG A 59 1.82 10.51 18.18
CA ARG A 59 3.03 10.15 18.91
C ARG A 59 4.06 9.48 18.01
N GLN A 60 3.63 8.50 17.24
CA GLN A 60 4.48 7.74 16.33
C GLN A 60 4.04 8.01 14.88
N THR A 61 4.60 9.06 14.30
CA THR A 61 4.26 9.49 12.94
C THR A 61 5.51 9.58 12.07
N PRO A 62 5.38 9.41 10.75
CA PRO A 62 6.51 9.58 9.83
C PRO A 62 7.05 11.01 9.88
N ALA A 63 8.35 11.17 9.57
CA ALA A 63 8.91 12.49 9.41
C ALA A 63 8.36 13.19 8.17
N TYR A 64 8.02 14.47 8.30
CA TYR A 64 7.65 15.35 7.20
C TYR A 64 8.37 16.70 7.36
N PRO A 65 9.24 17.11 6.43
CA PRO A 65 10.11 18.27 6.62
C PRO A 65 9.35 19.56 6.98
N GLY A 66 9.77 20.23 8.05
CA GLY A 66 9.18 21.47 8.51
C GLY A 66 7.84 21.35 9.25
N HIS A 67 7.31 20.13 9.43
CA HIS A 67 6.03 19.90 10.06
C HIS A 67 6.08 18.79 11.11
N ARG A 68 5.12 18.83 12.04
CA ARG A 68 4.78 17.73 12.94
C ARG A 68 3.50 17.07 12.45
N PRO A 69 3.57 15.92 11.77
CA PRO A 69 2.40 15.26 11.20
C PRO A 69 1.48 14.68 12.30
N GLY A 70 0.17 14.81 12.07
CA GLY A 70 -0.85 13.97 12.66
C GLY A 70 -1.51 13.15 11.55
N LEU A 71 -1.84 11.88 11.84
CA LEU A 71 -2.40 10.99 10.82
C LEU A 71 -3.86 10.71 11.12
N ILE A 72 -4.66 10.59 10.05
CA ILE A 72 -6.07 10.19 10.07
C ILE A 72 -6.18 8.89 9.28
N GLY A 73 -6.53 7.79 9.96
CA GLY A 73 -6.71 6.48 9.32
C GLY A 73 -7.95 5.76 9.83
N HIS A 74 -8.16 4.50 9.43
CA HIS A 74 -9.39 3.74 9.63
C HIS A 74 -10.64 4.55 9.26
N TYR A 75 -10.46 5.49 8.33
CA TYR A 75 -11.48 6.46 7.92
C TYR A 75 -12.63 5.77 7.22
N ALA A 76 -13.86 6.12 7.63
CA ALA A 76 -15.09 5.82 6.92
C ALA A 76 -16.17 6.84 7.31
N ALA A 77 -16.99 7.25 6.36
CA ALA A 77 -18.16 8.10 6.56
C ALA A 77 -19.27 7.69 5.58
N VAL A 78 -20.52 7.84 5.99
CA VAL A 78 -21.69 7.46 5.19
C VAL A 78 -22.13 8.54 4.22
N ASP A 79 -21.84 9.82 4.53
CA ASP A 79 -22.19 10.99 3.71
C ASP A 79 -21.23 12.18 3.95
N ASP A 80 -21.39 13.23 3.14
CA ASP A 80 -20.57 14.44 3.17
C ASP A 80 -20.65 15.20 4.50
N ASP A 81 -21.83 15.23 5.14
CA ASP A 81 -22.01 15.93 6.41
C ASP A 81 -21.26 15.23 7.55
N ALA A 82 -21.36 13.88 7.60
CA ALA A 82 -20.64 13.07 8.57
C ALA A 82 -19.12 13.15 8.33
N ALA A 83 -18.68 13.12 7.07
CA ALA A 83 -17.30 13.28 6.67
C ALA A 83 -16.74 14.65 7.10
N THR A 84 -17.44 15.72 6.78
CA THR A 84 -17.05 17.10 7.12
C THR A 84 -16.87 17.25 8.63
N GLN A 85 -17.85 16.81 9.41
CA GLN A 85 -17.78 16.93 10.88
C GLN A 85 -16.66 16.04 11.46
N LEU A 86 -16.45 14.83 10.93
CA LEU A 86 -15.38 13.94 11.39
C LEU A 86 -14.00 14.54 11.10
N LEU A 87 -13.76 15.05 9.88
CA LEU A 87 -12.49 15.65 9.49
C LEU A 87 -12.19 16.93 10.28
N GLN A 88 -13.21 17.77 10.54
CA GLN A 88 -13.07 18.94 11.41
C GLN A 88 -12.68 18.54 12.84
N LEU A 89 -13.37 17.55 13.43
CA LEU A 89 -13.02 16.98 14.73
C LEU A 89 -11.59 16.46 14.75
N SER A 90 -11.21 15.68 13.74
CA SER A 90 -9.88 15.10 13.62
C SER A 90 -8.78 16.16 13.57
N CYS A 91 -8.96 17.21 12.76
CA CYS A 91 -8.02 18.33 12.67
C CYS A 91 -7.90 19.07 14.00
N ALA A 92 -9.03 19.36 14.68
CA ALA A 92 -9.02 20.03 15.98
C ALA A 92 -8.30 19.19 17.06
N GLN A 93 -8.51 17.86 17.07
CA GLN A 93 -7.81 16.96 18.00
C GLN A 93 -6.32 16.93 17.71
N LEU A 94 -5.91 16.78 16.45
CA LEU A 94 -4.49 16.75 16.08
C LEU A 94 -3.80 18.09 16.41
N ALA A 95 -4.44 19.23 16.16
CA ALA A 95 -3.92 20.56 16.52
C ALA A 95 -3.73 20.70 18.04
N ALA A 96 -4.66 20.16 18.86
CA ALA A 96 -4.53 20.17 20.33
C ALA A 96 -3.31 19.37 20.82
N TYR A 97 -2.81 18.41 20.04
CA TYR A 97 -1.55 17.68 20.30
C TYR A 97 -0.35 18.29 19.56
N ASN A 98 -0.44 19.56 19.14
CA ASN A 98 0.60 20.33 18.47
C ASN A 98 1.02 19.74 17.10
N CYS A 99 0.17 19.01 16.41
CA CYS A 99 0.41 18.69 15.02
C CYS A 99 0.23 19.93 14.16
N THR A 100 1.04 20.11 13.14
CA THR A 100 1.00 21.26 12.23
C THR A 100 0.49 20.91 10.83
N ILE A 101 0.30 19.61 10.58
CA ILE A 101 -0.30 19.06 9.36
C ILE A 101 -1.07 17.78 9.70
N ALA A 102 -2.31 17.68 9.21
CA ALA A 102 -3.07 16.43 9.19
C ALA A 102 -2.87 15.72 7.86
N ILE A 103 -2.57 14.42 7.88
CA ILE A 103 -2.35 13.58 6.70
C ILE A 103 -3.30 12.40 6.74
N GLY A 104 -4.02 12.14 5.64
CA GLY A 104 -4.97 11.02 5.55
C GLY A 104 -5.48 10.74 4.13
N PRO A 105 -6.15 9.56 3.95
CA PRO A 105 -6.24 8.49 4.93
C PRO A 105 -4.96 7.65 4.98
N ILE A 106 -4.51 7.33 6.19
CA ILE A 106 -3.34 6.46 6.42
C ILE A 106 -3.46 5.76 7.79
N ASP A 107 -3.39 4.44 7.82
CA ASP A 107 -3.57 3.62 9.03
C ASP A 107 -2.25 3.51 9.84
N GLY A 108 -1.70 4.67 10.21
CA GLY A 108 -0.50 4.83 11.02
C GLY A 108 0.82 4.84 10.24
N ASN A 109 0.94 4.10 9.15
CA ASN A 109 2.14 4.10 8.29
C ASN A 109 1.84 3.61 6.86
N THR A 110 2.85 3.71 5.97
CA THR A 110 2.72 3.34 4.55
C THR A 110 2.83 1.84 4.25
N TRP A 111 3.09 0.99 5.23
CA TRP A 111 3.05 -0.46 5.10
C TRP A 111 1.62 -1.01 5.15
N ARG A 112 0.72 -0.27 5.81
CA ARG A 112 -0.69 -0.56 6.01
C ARG A 112 -1.54 0.11 4.93
N ARG A 113 -2.86 0.15 5.13
CA ARG A 113 -3.76 0.83 4.20
C ARG A 113 -3.52 2.35 4.26
N TYR A 114 -3.30 2.96 3.11
CA TYR A 114 -3.21 4.41 2.95
C TYR A 114 -3.62 4.81 1.54
N ARG A 115 -3.94 6.11 1.32
CA ARG A 115 -4.41 6.68 0.07
C ARG A 115 -5.80 6.21 -0.36
N LEU A 116 -6.48 7.03 -1.17
CA LEU A 116 -7.75 6.73 -1.82
C LEU A 116 -7.55 6.56 -3.32
N VAL A 117 -8.37 5.72 -3.93
CA VAL A 117 -8.56 5.68 -5.38
C VAL A 117 -9.32 6.93 -5.77
N VAL A 118 -8.75 7.78 -6.63
CA VAL A 118 -9.35 9.04 -7.10
C VAL A 118 -9.78 8.97 -8.57
N GLU A 119 -9.24 8.04 -9.34
CA GLU A 119 -9.61 7.82 -10.74
C GLU A 119 -9.57 6.33 -11.07
N ARG A 120 -10.64 5.84 -11.71
CA ARG A 120 -10.82 4.45 -12.13
C ARG A 120 -11.13 4.40 -13.63
N ASP A 121 -10.53 3.41 -14.31
CA ASP A 121 -11.01 2.97 -15.62
C ASP A 121 -12.03 1.82 -15.47
N ASP A 122 -12.40 1.19 -16.57
CA ASP A 122 -13.39 0.11 -16.64
C ASP A 122 -12.89 -1.24 -16.09
N ILE A 123 -11.60 -1.36 -15.75
CA ILE A 123 -11.06 -2.59 -15.15
C ILE A 123 -11.55 -2.72 -13.70
N PRO A 124 -12.13 -3.87 -13.32
CA PRO A 124 -12.50 -4.12 -11.93
C PRO A 124 -11.31 -4.02 -10.97
N PRO A 125 -11.54 -3.77 -9.67
CA PRO A 125 -10.47 -3.79 -8.68
C PRO A 125 -9.68 -5.09 -8.71
N PHE A 126 -8.36 -5.00 -8.61
CA PHE A 126 -7.46 -6.15 -8.56
C PHE A 126 -7.18 -6.59 -7.12
N PHE A 127 -6.67 -7.79 -6.94
CA PHE A 127 -6.40 -8.35 -5.62
C PHE A 127 -5.45 -7.48 -4.81
N LEU A 128 -5.80 -7.20 -3.56
CA LEU A 128 -5.08 -6.31 -2.62
C LEU A 128 -5.00 -4.84 -3.06
N GLU A 129 -5.83 -4.40 -4.01
CA GLU A 129 -5.97 -2.99 -4.32
C GLU A 129 -6.70 -2.26 -3.18
N PRO A 130 -6.25 -1.06 -2.75
CA PRO A 130 -7.09 -0.19 -1.92
C PRO A 130 -8.41 0.08 -2.63
N ASN A 131 -9.53 -0.14 -1.95
CA ASN A 131 -10.85 0.16 -2.49
C ASN A 131 -11.60 1.05 -1.50
N ASN A 132 -12.26 2.08 -2.02
CA ASN A 132 -13.07 3.05 -1.27
C ASN A 132 -14.29 3.44 -2.10
N PRO A 133 -15.38 3.91 -1.48
CA PRO A 133 -16.45 4.61 -2.17
C PRO A 133 -15.92 5.76 -3.03
N ALA A 134 -16.63 6.07 -4.11
CA ALA A 134 -16.16 7.05 -5.10
C ALA A 134 -16.15 8.50 -4.57
N ASP A 135 -17.00 8.81 -3.59
CA ASP A 135 -17.19 10.09 -2.93
C ASP A 135 -16.12 10.41 -1.85
N TRP A 136 -15.42 9.39 -1.32
CA TRP A 136 -14.44 9.64 -0.24
C TRP A 136 -13.32 10.63 -0.58
N PRO A 137 -12.76 10.68 -1.81
CA PRO A 137 -11.83 11.74 -2.17
C PRO A 137 -12.42 13.14 -2.02
N ASP A 138 -13.71 13.33 -2.39
CA ASP A 138 -14.41 14.61 -2.31
C ASP A 138 -14.64 15.03 -0.86
N HIS A 139 -14.82 14.08 0.09
CA HIS A 139 -14.86 14.36 1.52
C HIS A 139 -13.59 15.10 2.00
N PHE A 140 -12.41 14.62 1.59
CA PHE A 140 -11.14 15.26 1.96
C PHE A 140 -11.00 16.64 1.31
N LEU A 141 -11.36 16.78 0.04
CA LEU A 141 -11.31 18.06 -0.67
C LEU A 141 -12.28 19.08 -0.05
N ALA A 142 -13.51 18.69 0.27
CA ALA A 142 -14.50 19.51 0.97
C ALA A 142 -14.05 19.89 2.39
N GLY A 143 -13.21 19.06 3.02
CA GLY A 143 -12.57 19.34 4.30
C GLY A 143 -11.33 20.26 4.22
N ASP A 144 -11.07 20.93 3.08
CA ASP A 144 -9.89 21.77 2.77
C ASP A 144 -8.56 20.99 2.79
N PHE A 145 -8.58 19.69 2.59
CA PHE A 145 -7.37 18.94 2.33
C PHE A 145 -6.96 19.10 0.87
N THR A 146 -5.67 19.10 0.61
CA THR A 146 -5.09 19.11 -0.73
C THR A 146 -4.36 17.80 -1.02
N VAL A 147 -4.18 17.47 -2.28
CA VAL A 147 -3.39 16.28 -2.66
C VAL A 147 -1.94 16.48 -2.25
N LEU A 148 -1.47 15.63 -1.35
CA LEU A 148 -0.09 15.64 -0.83
C LEU A 148 0.83 14.75 -1.66
N SER A 149 0.31 13.65 -2.20
CA SER A 149 1.08 12.69 -2.97
C SER A 149 0.18 11.87 -3.89
N ASN A 150 0.66 11.61 -5.12
CA ASN A 150 -0.03 10.84 -6.14
C ASN A 150 0.64 9.49 -6.39
N TYR A 151 -0.21 8.49 -6.73
CA TYR A 151 0.23 7.14 -7.08
C TYR A 151 -0.56 6.65 -8.30
N VAL A 152 0.01 5.69 -9.01
CA VAL A 152 -0.65 5.09 -10.18
C VAL A 152 -0.48 3.57 -10.20
N SER A 153 -1.48 2.89 -10.74
CA SER A 153 -1.33 1.51 -11.22
C SER A 153 -1.53 1.49 -12.74
N THR A 154 -0.72 0.68 -13.39
CA THR A 154 -0.75 0.52 -14.83
C THR A 154 -0.90 -0.94 -15.21
N ILE A 155 -1.47 -1.23 -16.38
CA ILE A 155 -1.56 -2.58 -16.94
C ILE A 155 -0.82 -2.67 -18.27
N THR A 156 -0.23 -3.82 -18.54
CA THR A 156 0.36 -4.17 -19.83
C THR A 156 0.01 -5.60 -20.21
N ASP A 157 -0.15 -5.86 -21.51
CA ASP A 157 -0.25 -7.18 -22.14
C ASP A 157 1.07 -7.61 -22.81
N ASN A 158 2.11 -6.80 -22.68
CA ASN A 158 3.45 -7.09 -23.20
C ASN A 158 4.34 -7.64 -22.09
N LEU A 159 4.33 -8.96 -21.92
CA LEU A 159 5.10 -9.65 -20.87
C LEU A 159 6.44 -10.19 -21.35
N THR A 160 6.70 -10.22 -22.65
CA THR A 160 7.88 -10.82 -23.26
C THR A 160 8.83 -9.78 -23.83
N GLY A 161 10.08 -10.13 -23.92
CA GLY A 161 11.10 -9.33 -24.62
C GLY A 161 12.10 -8.68 -23.68
N LEU A 162 13.07 -9.48 -23.21
CA LEU A 162 14.32 -8.93 -22.72
C LEU A 162 14.98 -8.13 -23.84
N SER A 163 15.10 -6.81 -23.62
CA SER A 163 15.87 -5.98 -24.55
C SER A 163 17.36 -6.33 -24.42
N THR A 164 18.15 -6.14 -25.50
CA THR A 164 19.63 -6.29 -25.50
C THR A 164 20.31 -5.53 -24.35
N ARG A 165 19.67 -4.47 -23.87
CA ARG A 165 20.14 -3.75 -22.68
C ARG A 165 19.98 -4.59 -21.42
N LEU A 166 18.87 -5.31 -21.21
CA LEU A 166 18.64 -6.14 -20.04
C LEU A 166 19.46 -7.41 -20.05
N GLU A 167 19.77 -7.97 -21.24
CA GLU A 167 20.76 -9.05 -21.39
C GLU A 167 22.13 -8.62 -20.88
N ARG A 168 22.58 -7.42 -21.26
CA ARG A 168 23.83 -6.85 -20.73
C ARG A 168 23.80 -6.62 -19.22
N VAL A 169 22.64 -6.25 -18.64
CA VAL A 169 22.47 -6.15 -17.18
C VAL A 169 22.56 -7.53 -16.54
N ALA A 170 21.93 -8.56 -17.13
CA ALA A 170 21.99 -9.94 -16.64
C ALA A 170 23.44 -10.48 -16.63
N HIS A 171 24.19 -10.28 -17.73
CA HIS A 171 25.60 -10.66 -17.79
C HIS A 171 26.45 -9.95 -16.74
N ARG A 172 26.26 -8.64 -16.55
CA ARG A 172 26.99 -7.90 -15.50
C ARG A 172 26.67 -8.41 -14.11
N ALA A 173 25.39 -8.66 -13.83
CA ALA A 173 24.96 -9.19 -12.54
C ALA A 173 25.61 -10.56 -12.26
N ALA A 174 25.57 -11.46 -13.25
CA ALA A 174 26.22 -12.78 -13.15
C ALA A 174 27.73 -12.67 -12.93
N ASN A 175 28.43 -11.80 -13.69
CA ASN A 175 29.87 -11.58 -13.54
C ASN A 175 30.25 -10.99 -12.17
N GLN A 176 29.32 -10.31 -11.50
CA GLN A 176 29.49 -9.80 -10.14
C GLN A 176 29.02 -10.80 -9.07
N GLY A 177 28.71 -12.03 -9.45
CA GLY A 177 28.28 -13.08 -8.53
C GLY A 177 26.85 -12.91 -8.01
N VAL A 178 26.00 -12.17 -8.73
CA VAL A 178 24.57 -12.09 -8.37
C VAL A 178 23.82 -13.28 -8.96
N THR A 179 23.13 -14.01 -8.11
CA THR A 179 22.17 -15.04 -8.46
C THR A 179 20.75 -14.57 -8.23
N ILE A 180 19.81 -15.01 -9.07
CA ILE A 180 18.38 -14.71 -8.90
C ILE A 180 17.67 -16.06 -8.79
N ARG A 181 16.93 -16.25 -7.69
CA ARG A 181 16.16 -17.46 -7.42
C ARG A 181 14.72 -17.14 -7.03
N SER A 182 13.85 -18.10 -7.16
CA SER A 182 12.49 -18.03 -6.66
C SER A 182 12.43 -18.14 -5.14
N LEU A 183 11.32 -17.68 -4.57
CA LEU A 183 10.96 -17.85 -3.16
C LEU A 183 10.93 -19.35 -2.80
N ASN A 184 11.36 -19.68 -1.60
CA ASN A 184 11.25 -21.04 -1.04
C ASN A 184 10.09 -21.11 -0.05
N LEU A 185 8.98 -21.79 -0.43
CA LEU A 185 7.84 -21.98 0.47
C LEU A 185 8.13 -22.93 1.64
N ASP A 186 9.08 -23.83 1.52
CA ASP A 186 9.44 -24.74 2.62
C ASP A 186 10.19 -24.00 3.73
N ASP A 187 10.83 -22.88 3.40
CA ASP A 187 11.50 -21.99 4.33
C ASP A 187 11.06 -20.53 4.13
N LEU A 188 9.72 -20.33 4.11
CA LEU A 188 9.11 -19.03 3.83
C LEU A 188 9.57 -17.94 4.79
N ASP A 189 9.68 -18.26 6.08
CA ASP A 189 10.08 -17.28 7.09
C ASP A 189 11.49 -16.75 6.82
N ALA A 190 12.46 -17.61 6.47
CA ALA A 190 13.81 -17.15 6.12
C ALA A 190 13.82 -16.23 4.89
N ASP A 191 12.99 -16.51 3.88
CA ASP A 191 12.89 -15.66 2.71
C ASP A 191 12.15 -14.36 2.99
N LEU A 192 11.13 -14.35 3.86
CA LEU A 192 10.50 -13.12 4.34
C LEU A 192 11.49 -12.25 5.13
N HIS A 193 12.37 -12.84 5.95
CA HIS A 193 13.46 -12.12 6.61
C HIS A 193 14.42 -11.47 5.60
N ARG A 194 14.77 -12.17 4.50
CA ARG A 194 15.60 -11.60 3.43
C ARG A 194 14.93 -10.43 2.73
N ILE A 195 13.64 -10.59 2.40
CA ILE A 195 12.82 -9.53 1.77
C ILE A 195 12.69 -8.32 2.70
N TYR A 196 12.47 -8.54 4.01
CA TYR A 196 12.43 -7.49 5.01
C TYR A 196 13.73 -6.66 5.04
N ARG A 197 14.89 -7.33 5.10
CA ARG A 197 16.21 -6.64 5.11
C ARG A 197 16.42 -5.75 3.89
N VAL A 198 16.05 -6.22 2.70
CA VAL A 198 16.11 -5.39 1.48
C VAL A 198 15.10 -4.23 1.57
N SER A 199 13.88 -4.50 2.03
CA SER A 199 12.81 -3.51 2.11
C SER A 199 13.15 -2.33 3.02
N THR A 200 13.70 -2.60 4.22
CA THR A 200 14.06 -1.56 5.19
C THR A 200 15.12 -0.60 4.66
N VAL A 201 16.07 -1.12 3.88
CA VAL A 201 17.14 -0.29 3.28
C VAL A 201 16.66 0.41 2.01
N ALA A 202 15.95 -0.30 1.13
CA ALA A 202 15.52 0.23 -0.15
C ALA A 202 14.43 1.31 -0.01
N PHE A 203 13.56 1.19 0.99
CA PHE A 203 12.44 2.12 1.19
C PHE A 203 12.71 3.23 2.21
N ALA A 204 13.88 3.25 2.85
CA ALA A 204 14.23 4.22 3.89
C ALA A 204 14.07 5.70 3.45
N ARG A 205 14.15 5.98 2.16
CA ARG A 205 13.98 7.32 1.58
C ARG A 205 12.62 7.55 0.92
N ASN A 206 11.70 6.57 1.01
CA ASN A 206 10.37 6.74 0.44
C ASN A 206 9.57 7.77 1.24
N PHE A 207 8.64 8.42 0.54
CA PHE A 207 7.74 9.39 1.12
C PHE A 207 6.96 8.80 2.31
N LEU A 208 7.02 9.47 3.46
CA LEU A 208 6.40 9.04 4.73
C LEU A 208 6.79 7.62 5.19
N TYR A 209 8.00 7.18 4.87
CA TYR A 209 8.48 5.88 5.34
C TYR A 209 8.67 5.89 6.86
N VAL A 210 8.23 4.81 7.49
CA VAL A 210 8.50 4.48 8.89
C VAL A 210 8.97 3.02 8.93
N PRO A 211 10.06 2.68 9.62
CA PRO A 211 10.41 1.29 9.82
C PRO A 211 9.32 0.58 10.65
N ILE A 212 9.09 -0.69 10.36
CA ILE A 212 8.26 -1.57 11.18
C ILE A 212 9.13 -2.70 11.73
N GLU A 213 8.69 -3.34 12.80
CA GLU A 213 9.38 -4.50 13.35
C GLU A 213 9.33 -5.68 12.37
N GLU A 214 10.39 -6.47 12.35
CA GLU A 214 10.49 -7.64 11.46
C GLU A 214 9.36 -8.64 11.69
N SER A 215 8.97 -8.84 12.95
CA SER A 215 7.84 -9.68 13.33
C SER A 215 6.51 -9.20 12.76
N GLU A 216 6.28 -7.87 12.73
CA GLU A 216 5.10 -7.26 12.10
C GLU A 216 5.12 -7.52 10.58
N PHE A 217 6.28 -7.31 9.94
CA PHE A 217 6.44 -7.58 8.51
C PHE A 217 6.12 -9.04 8.16
N VAL A 218 6.73 -9.99 8.86
CA VAL A 218 6.48 -11.43 8.63
C VAL A 218 5.01 -11.79 8.86
N ALA A 219 4.39 -11.24 9.91
CA ALA A 219 2.98 -11.47 10.22
C ALA A 219 2.03 -10.97 9.12
N MET A 220 2.39 -9.88 8.40
CA MET A 220 1.60 -9.37 7.27
C MET A 220 1.59 -10.30 6.06
N TYR A 221 2.66 -11.05 5.81
CA TYR A 221 2.80 -11.90 4.63
C TYR A 221 2.46 -13.37 4.89
N ARG A 222 2.60 -13.87 6.11
CA ARG A 222 2.32 -15.25 6.49
C ARG A 222 0.92 -15.75 6.10
N PRO A 223 -0.17 -14.96 6.27
CA PRO A 223 -1.51 -15.36 5.85
C PRO A 223 -1.65 -15.51 4.33
N LEU A 224 -0.78 -14.90 3.55
CA LEU A 224 -0.79 -14.99 2.10
C LEU A 224 -0.15 -16.28 1.55
N ARG A 225 0.44 -17.15 2.40
CA ARG A 225 1.20 -18.34 1.97
C ARG A 225 0.46 -19.18 0.93
N SER A 226 -0.83 -19.46 1.15
CA SER A 226 -1.65 -20.25 0.23
C SER A 226 -1.95 -19.57 -1.11
N HIS A 227 -1.68 -18.27 -1.21
CA HIS A 227 -1.91 -17.44 -2.38
C HIS A 227 -0.61 -17.10 -3.12
N LEU A 228 0.54 -17.43 -2.53
CA LEU A 228 1.84 -17.18 -3.16
C LEU A 228 2.11 -18.20 -4.26
N GLN A 229 2.61 -17.70 -5.38
CA GLN A 229 3.20 -18.50 -6.44
C GLN A 229 4.69 -18.22 -6.42
N PRO A 230 5.53 -19.17 -5.95
CA PRO A 230 6.94 -18.92 -5.66
C PRO A 230 7.72 -18.41 -6.86
N GLU A 231 7.37 -18.89 -8.06
CA GLU A 231 8.03 -18.53 -9.32
C GLU A 231 7.90 -17.04 -9.66
N LEU A 232 6.86 -16.36 -9.14
CA LEU A 232 6.60 -14.94 -9.35
C LEU A 232 7.29 -14.04 -8.32
N ILE A 233 7.94 -14.62 -7.29
CA ILE A 233 8.64 -13.89 -6.25
C ILE A 233 10.11 -14.22 -6.36
N LEU A 234 10.93 -13.28 -6.85
CA LEU A 234 12.34 -13.50 -7.10
C LEU A 234 13.19 -12.73 -6.09
N ILE A 235 14.21 -13.39 -5.57
CA ILE A 235 15.22 -12.83 -4.66
C ILE A 235 16.56 -12.82 -5.39
N ALA A 236 17.18 -11.65 -5.48
CA ALA A 236 18.54 -11.48 -5.97
C ALA A 236 19.49 -11.50 -4.78
N GLU A 237 20.51 -12.36 -4.85
CA GLU A 237 21.52 -12.54 -3.81
C GLU A 237 22.93 -12.37 -4.37
N GLN A 238 23.82 -11.77 -3.58
CA GLN A 238 25.25 -11.65 -3.88
C GLN A 238 26.05 -12.09 -2.66
N ALA A 239 26.95 -13.05 -2.83
CA ALA A 239 27.70 -13.66 -1.72
C ALA A 239 26.80 -14.11 -0.54
N GLY A 240 25.64 -14.70 -0.86
CA GLY A 240 24.65 -15.18 0.13
C GLY A 240 23.84 -14.08 0.84
N GLN A 241 24.02 -12.81 0.46
CA GLN A 241 23.25 -11.69 1.02
C GLN A 241 22.19 -11.20 0.04
N PRO A 242 20.94 -10.94 0.48
CA PRO A 242 19.89 -10.42 -0.38
C PRO A 242 20.22 -8.98 -0.77
N VAL A 243 20.19 -8.69 -2.08
CA VAL A 243 20.52 -7.39 -2.67
C VAL A 243 19.34 -6.76 -3.40
N GLY A 244 18.30 -7.55 -3.66
CA GLY A 244 17.08 -7.06 -4.28
C GLY A 244 16.02 -8.16 -4.32
N PHE A 245 14.77 -7.77 -4.58
CA PHE A 245 13.69 -8.71 -4.80
C PHE A 245 12.60 -8.09 -5.69
N ILE A 246 11.76 -8.96 -6.23
CA ILE A 246 10.45 -8.62 -6.78
C ILE A 246 9.40 -9.50 -6.13
N PHE A 247 8.27 -8.89 -5.76
CA PHE A 247 7.11 -9.57 -5.20
C PHE A 247 5.93 -9.38 -6.14
N ALA A 248 5.54 -10.46 -6.82
CA ALA A 248 4.37 -10.48 -7.66
C ALA A 248 3.47 -11.67 -7.27
N LEU A 249 2.19 -11.55 -7.58
CA LEU A 249 1.17 -12.55 -7.25
C LEU A 249 0.06 -12.53 -8.31
N PRO A 250 -0.69 -13.64 -8.47
CA PRO A 250 -1.86 -13.69 -9.34
C PRO A 250 -2.95 -12.72 -8.89
N ASP A 251 -3.70 -12.15 -9.84
CA ASP A 251 -4.91 -11.37 -9.52
C ASP A 251 -6.07 -12.30 -9.13
N LEU A 252 -6.05 -12.74 -7.88
CA LEU A 252 -7.07 -13.65 -7.34
C LEU A 252 -8.47 -13.02 -7.30
N ALA A 253 -8.59 -11.70 -7.43
CA ALA A 253 -9.88 -11.05 -7.56
C ALA A 253 -10.60 -11.44 -8.86
N GLN A 254 -9.86 -11.84 -9.91
CA GLN A 254 -10.47 -12.42 -11.12
C GLN A 254 -11.18 -13.75 -10.79
N ALA A 255 -10.53 -14.66 -10.05
CA ALA A 255 -11.16 -15.92 -9.63
C ALA A 255 -12.39 -15.68 -8.74
N GLN A 256 -12.35 -14.71 -7.82
CA GLN A 256 -13.49 -14.33 -6.97
C GLN A 256 -14.68 -13.83 -7.80
N ARG A 257 -14.44 -13.30 -9.00
CA ARG A 257 -15.47 -12.89 -9.97
C ARG A 257 -15.86 -14.00 -10.97
N GLY A 258 -15.36 -15.23 -10.78
CA GLY A 258 -15.62 -16.36 -11.69
C GLY A 258 -14.89 -16.26 -13.04
N GLN A 259 -13.84 -15.44 -13.13
CA GLN A 259 -13.05 -15.24 -14.33
C GLN A 259 -11.76 -16.07 -14.30
N PRO A 260 -11.21 -16.48 -15.46
CA PRO A 260 -9.85 -17.02 -15.52
C PRO A 260 -8.83 -16.03 -14.93
N VAL A 261 -7.86 -16.54 -14.19
CA VAL A 261 -6.77 -15.72 -13.63
C VAL A 261 -5.68 -15.63 -14.69
N ASP A 262 -5.70 -14.57 -15.47
CA ASP A 262 -4.77 -14.30 -16.58
C ASP A 262 -3.83 -13.12 -16.32
N THR A 263 -3.93 -12.50 -15.16
CA THR A 263 -3.20 -11.27 -14.80
C THR A 263 -2.34 -11.49 -13.56
N VAL A 264 -1.08 -11.04 -13.60
CA VAL A 264 -0.21 -10.95 -12.43
C VAL A 264 -0.13 -9.52 -11.93
N ILE A 265 0.04 -9.35 -10.63
CA ILE A 265 0.23 -8.05 -9.98
C ILE A 265 1.68 -7.96 -9.53
N VAL A 266 2.48 -7.12 -10.16
CA VAL A 266 3.81 -6.71 -9.67
C VAL A 266 3.60 -5.68 -8.56
N LYS A 267 3.61 -6.17 -7.32
CA LYS A 267 3.28 -5.36 -6.15
C LYS A 267 4.47 -4.55 -5.65
N THR A 268 5.66 -5.14 -5.67
CA THR A 268 6.85 -4.53 -5.10
C THR A 268 8.09 -4.97 -5.87
N VAL A 269 8.96 -4.04 -6.20
CA VAL A 269 10.33 -4.29 -6.62
C VAL A 269 11.27 -3.40 -5.83
N ALA A 270 12.32 -3.99 -5.27
CA ALA A 270 13.31 -3.26 -4.47
C ALA A 270 14.72 -3.76 -4.75
N VAL A 271 15.68 -2.85 -4.73
CA VAL A 271 17.12 -3.13 -4.83
C VAL A 271 17.83 -2.28 -3.79
N CYS A 272 18.78 -2.86 -3.07
CA CYS A 272 19.58 -2.13 -2.10
C CYS A 272 20.36 -1.01 -2.80
N PRO A 273 20.29 0.24 -2.33
CA PRO A 273 20.94 1.39 -2.98
C PRO A 273 22.48 1.29 -3.02
N THR A 274 23.07 0.52 -2.10
CA THR A 274 24.51 0.30 -1.99
C THR A 274 25.07 -0.63 -3.07
N HIS A 275 24.21 -1.37 -3.77
CA HIS A 275 24.64 -2.27 -4.83
C HIS A 275 24.70 -1.57 -6.19
N GLN A 276 25.89 -1.55 -6.80
CA GLN A 276 26.20 -0.80 -8.02
C GLN A 276 25.70 -1.46 -9.32
N ILE A 277 24.79 -2.42 -9.26
CA ILE A 277 24.24 -3.08 -10.44
C ILE A 277 23.09 -2.25 -11.00
N GLY A 278 23.44 -1.21 -11.76
CA GLY A 278 22.43 -0.38 -12.43
C GLY A 278 21.54 -1.22 -13.34
N GLY A 279 20.21 -1.17 -13.09
CA GLY A 279 19.21 -1.87 -13.87
C GLY A 279 18.74 -3.21 -13.28
N LEU A 280 19.23 -3.64 -12.11
CA LEU A 280 18.82 -4.90 -11.46
C LEU A 280 17.29 -4.95 -11.23
N GLY A 281 16.68 -3.85 -10.78
CA GLY A 281 15.22 -3.77 -10.62
C GLY A 281 14.46 -4.00 -11.94
N SER A 282 14.96 -3.42 -13.06
CA SER A 282 14.37 -3.68 -14.39
C SER A 282 14.57 -5.13 -14.83
N LEU A 283 15.69 -5.76 -14.50
CA LEU A 283 15.96 -7.17 -14.78
C LEU A 283 15.02 -8.09 -14.00
N LEU A 284 14.79 -7.79 -12.70
CA LEU A 284 13.85 -8.53 -11.87
C LEU A 284 12.43 -8.47 -12.43
N VAL A 285 11.96 -7.27 -12.85
CA VAL A 285 10.63 -7.12 -13.48
C VAL A 285 10.56 -7.92 -14.77
N ALA A 286 11.55 -7.82 -15.66
CA ALA A 286 11.56 -8.55 -16.92
C ALA A 286 11.50 -10.07 -16.71
N ARG A 287 12.35 -10.61 -15.82
CA ARG A 287 12.35 -12.05 -15.52
C ARG A 287 11.03 -12.52 -14.91
N CYS A 288 10.47 -11.75 -13.98
CA CYS A 288 9.17 -12.07 -13.39
C CYS A 288 8.06 -12.13 -14.46
N GLN A 289 8.03 -11.16 -15.39
CA GLN A 289 7.05 -11.15 -16.47
C GLN A 289 7.25 -12.28 -17.48
N GLU A 290 8.48 -12.64 -17.84
CA GLU A 290 8.78 -13.80 -18.67
C GLU A 290 8.32 -15.11 -18.03
N ILE A 291 8.58 -15.27 -16.72
CA ILE A 291 8.08 -16.41 -15.96
C ILE A 291 6.55 -16.40 -15.94
N ALA A 292 5.91 -15.26 -15.66
CA ALA A 292 4.46 -15.14 -15.70
C ALA A 292 3.89 -15.56 -17.07
N HIS A 293 4.51 -15.11 -18.18
CA HIS A 293 4.10 -15.52 -19.51
C HIS A 293 4.23 -17.02 -19.73
N SER A 294 5.34 -17.64 -19.29
CA SER A 294 5.55 -19.09 -19.39
C SER A 294 4.55 -19.91 -18.58
N LEU A 295 4.01 -19.32 -17.50
CA LEU A 295 2.97 -19.89 -16.66
C LEU A 295 1.54 -19.67 -17.19
N GLY A 296 1.41 -18.97 -18.35
CA GLY A 296 0.13 -18.77 -19.03
C GLY A 296 -0.57 -17.44 -18.70
N TYR A 297 0.05 -16.54 -17.94
CA TYR A 297 -0.49 -15.20 -17.75
C TYR A 297 -0.29 -14.36 -19.01
N SER A 298 -1.28 -13.54 -19.32
CA SER A 298 -1.28 -12.68 -20.52
C SER A 298 -1.09 -11.20 -20.19
N ARG A 299 -1.26 -10.81 -18.92
CA ARG A 299 -1.23 -9.40 -18.49
C ARG A 299 -0.46 -9.23 -17.18
N ALA A 300 0.11 -8.02 -17.00
CA ALA A 300 0.71 -7.62 -15.75
C ALA A 300 0.20 -6.24 -15.30
N ILE A 301 -0.16 -6.12 -14.02
CA ILE A 301 -0.43 -4.85 -13.36
C ILE A 301 0.83 -4.45 -12.59
N HIS A 302 1.37 -3.26 -12.88
CA HIS A 302 2.40 -2.64 -12.06
C HIS A 302 1.70 -1.75 -11.03
N ALA A 303 1.63 -2.24 -9.78
CA ALA A 303 0.73 -1.72 -8.78
C ALA A 303 1.33 -0.61 -7.92
N LEU A 304 0.50 0.41 -7.66
CA LEU A 304 0.63 1.36 -6.56
C LEU A 304 1.95 2.17 -6.58
N MET A 305 2.45 2.47 -7.76
CA MET A 305 3.71 3.21 -7.93
C MET A 305 3.54 4.68 -7.55
N HIS A 306 4.41 5.19 -6.69
CA HIS A 306 4.51 6.63 -6.43
C HIS A 306 4.94 7.38 -7.69
N GLU A 307 4.40 8.57 -7.94
CA GLU A 307 4.65 9.32 -9.19
C GLU A 307 6.12 9.68 -9.43
N SER A 308 6.92 9.85 -8.38
CA SER A 308 8.35 10.14 -8.47
C SER A 308 9.26 8.89 -8.53
N ASN A 309 8.70 7.67 -8.43
CA ASN A 309 9.51 6.45 -8.37
C ASN A 309 10.02 5.99 -9.74
N ASP A 310 11.22 5.42 -9.77
CA ASP A 310 11.82 4.77 -10.94
C ASP A 310 10.96 3.63 -11.52
N SER A 311 10.11 3.01 -10.72
CA SER A 311 9.16 1.98 -11.14
C SER A 311 8.25 2.44 -12.28
N ARG A 312 7.87 3.73 -12.34
CA ARG A 312 7.14 4.31 -13.49
C ARG A 312 7.96 4.27 -14.78
N THR A 313 9.25 4.53 -14.70
CA THR A 313 10.16 4.44 -15.86
C THR A 313 10.28 3.00 -16.34
N ILE A 314 10.31 2.03 -15.43
CA ILE A 314 10.29 0.59 -15.75
C ILE A 314 8.97 0.25 -16.45
N SER A 315 7.84 0.62 -15.85
CA SER A 315 6.51 0.33 -16.38
C SER A 315 6.28 0.88 -17.80
N ARG A 316 6.71 2.12 -18.06
CA ARG A 316 6.58 2.76 -19.40
C ARG A 316 7.27 1.96 -20.51
N ARG A 317 8.34 1.21 -20.22
CA ARG A 317 9.05 0.39 -21.20
C ARG A 317 8.19 -0.77 -21.74
N TYR A 318 7.20 -1.20 -20.98
CA TYR A 318 6.25 -2.24 -21.35
C TYR A 318 5.00 -1.69 -22.05
N ARG A 319 4.98 -0.42 -22.47
CA ARG A 319 3.83 0.26 -23.11
C ARG A 319 2.56 0.17 -22.26
N SER A 320 2.74 0.17 -20.93
CA SER A 320 1.63 0.07 -19.99
C SER A 320 0.73 1.30 -20.04
N ARG A 321 -0.58 1.10 -19.88
CA ARG A 321 -1.57 2.17 -19.71
C ARG A 321 -1.97 2.32 -18.24
N VAL A 322 -2.30 3.54 -17.82
CA VAL A 322 -2.80 3.80 -16.47
C VAL A 322 -4.22 3.25 -16.35
N ILE A 323 -4.48 2.52 -15.25
CA ILE A 323 -5.80 1.98 -14.92
C ILE A 323 -6.37 2.57 -13.64
N ARG A 324 -5.51 3.10 -12.77
CA ARG A 324 -5.90 3.72 -11.50
C ARG A 324 -4.99 4.88 -11.17
N ARG A 325 -5.59 5.89 -10.54
CA ARG A 325 -4.85 6.91 -9.81
C ARG A 325 -5.28 6.92 -8.36
N TYR A 326 -4.33 7.21 -7.49
CA TYR A 326 -4.57 7.26 -6.06
C TYR A 326 -3.97 8.56 -5.51
N ALA A 327 -4.56 9.08 -4.43
CA ALA A 327 -4.06 10.25 -3.73
C ALA A 327 -4.01 10.03 -2.22
N LEU A 328 -3.00 10.61 -1.60
CA LEU A 328 -2.92 10.86 -0.18
C LEU A 328 -3.12 12.36 0.02
N PHE A 329 -3.87 12.74 1.02
CA PHE A 329 -4.27 14.12 1.25
C PHE A 329 -3.60 14.69 2.49
N GLY A 330 -3.40 16.02 2.52
CA GLY A 330 -2.85 16.74 3.66
C GLY A 330 -3.51 18.10 3.83
N LYS A 331 -3.60 18.56 5.09
CA LYS A 331 -4.12 19.87 5.47
C LYS A 331 -3.25 20.49 6.55
N HIS A 332 -2.81 21.73 6.38
CA HIS A 332 -2.15 22.49 7.43
C HIS A 332 -3.13 22.80 8.56
N LEU A 333 -2.66 22.68 9.81
CA LEU A 333 -3.46 22.86 11.03
C LEU A 333 -3.15 24.18 11.72
#